data_6a94de3078f95992a0e4aac991b78c60
#
_entry.id   6a94de3078f95992a0e4aac991b78c60
#
_cell.length_a   1.000
_cell.length_b   1.000
_cell.length_c   1.000
_cell.angle_alpha   90.00
_cell.angle_beta   90.00
_cell.angle_gamma   90.00
#
_symmetry.space_group_name_H-M   'P 1'
#
loop_
_entity.id
_entity.type
_entity.pdbx_description
1 polymer ?
#
loop_
_entity_poly.entity_id
_entity_poly.type
_entity_poly.pdbx_seq_one_letter_code
_entity_poly.pdbx_strand_id
1 'polypeptide(L)'
;MKYTFPENFWWGAATSGPQSEGRFNKKHDNVFDHWFDINPELFHNGIGPNIASNFYNSYKEDLAMLKEIGLNSFRTSIQWTRLIKDFETGEPDEDGVRFYNGVIDECLENGIDIIMNLHHFDLPVELYDKYGGWESKHVVELFAKFANT
;
A
#
# COMPACT_ATOMS: atom_id res chain seq x y z
N MET A 1 28.79 -2.60 26.71
CA MET A 1 27.60 -3.31 27.22
C MET A 1 26.97 -4.04 26.04
N LYS A 2 26.70 -5.34 26.16
CA LYS A 2 26.08 -6.14 25.06
C LYS A 2 24.61 -6.33 25.42
N TYR A 3 23.71 -5.91 24.56
CA TYR A 3 22.26 -6.11 24.72
C TYR A 3 21.84 -7.37 23.95
N THR A 4 20.91 -8.13 24.51
CA THR A 4 20.33 -9.31 23.86
C THR A 4 18.83 -9.07 23.74
N PHE A 5 18.30 -9.24 22.53
CA PHE A 5 16.86 -9.18 22.24
C PHE A 5 16.24 -10.58 22.37
N PRO A 6 14.92 -10.68 22.59
CA PRO A 6 14.22 -11.96 22.52
C PRO A 6 14.45 -12.67 21.18
N GLU A 7 14.41 -14.01 21.17
CA GLU A 7 14.61 -14.80 19.93
C GLU A 7 13.63 -14.45 18.82
N ASN A 8 12.39 -14.11 19.16
CA ASN A 8 11.33 -13.77 18.20
C ASN A 8 11.15 -12.25 18.04
N PHE A 9 12.20 -11.47 18.25
CA PHE A 9 12.14 -10.03 18.06
C PHE A 9 12.05 -9.68 16.57
N TRP A 10 11.08 -8.85 16.20
CA TRP A 10 10.92 -8.38 14.84
C TRP A 10 11.94 -7.30 14.49
N TRP A 11 12.82 -7.63 13.57
CA TRP A 11 13.72 -6.71 12.89
C TRP A 11 13.15 -6.45 11.51
N GLY A 12 12.66 -5.24 11.25
CA GLY A 12 11.90 -5.00 10.03
C GLY A 12 12.13 -3.65 9.41
N ALA A 13 11.60 -3.53 8.20
CA ALA A 13 11.45 -2.28 7.47
C ALA A 13 9.97 -1.97 7.26
N ALA A 14 9.68 -0.69 6.99
CA ALA A 14 8.31 -0.25 6.78
C ALA A 14 8.22 0.72 5.61
N THR A 15 7.20 0.53 4.79
CA THR A 15 6.78 1.48 3.75
C THR A 15 5.25 1.58 3.75
N SER A 16 4.68 2.13 2.67
CA SER A 16 3.24 2.14 2.41
C SER A 16 2.97 2.07 0.91
N GLY A 17 1.78 1.65 0.53
CA GLY A 17 1.36 1.60 -0.86
C GLY A 17 1.61 2.90 -1.62
N PRO A 18 1.07 4.06 -1.18
CA PRO A 18 1.25 5.32 -1.91
C PRO A 18 2.71 5.79 -1.99
N GLN A 19 3.57 5.39 -1.04
CA GLN A 19 4.99 5.78 -1.05
C GLN A 19 5.88 4.89 -1.92
N SER A 20 5.47 3.66 -2.21
CA SER A 20 6.36 2.68 -2.83
C SER A 20 5.86 2.07 -4.13
N GLU A 21 4.56 1.83 -4.29
CA GLU A 21 4.05 1.01 -5.38
C GLU A 21 4.13 1.67 -6.76
N GLY A 22 3.90 2.97 -6.85
CA GLY A 22 3.64 3.65 -8.12
C GLY A 22 2.18 3.51 -8.57
N ARG A 23 1.82 4.20 -9.67
CA ARG A 23 0.45 4.21 -10.22
C ARG A 23 0.20 3.10 -11.27
N PHE A 24 1.13 2.19 -11.47
CA PHE A 24 1.05 1.10 -12.46
C PHE A 24 -0.25 0.31 -12.32
N ASN A 25 -1.02 0.19 -13.40
CA ASN A 25 -2.29 -0.53 -13.49
C ASN A 25 -3.37 -0.15 -12.46
N LYS A 26 -3.10 0.81 -11.58
CA LYS A 26 -4.08 1.29 -10.60
C LYS A 26 -5.26 1.97 -11.32
N LYS A 27 -6.50 1.61 -10.94
CA LYS A 27 -7.71 2.08 -11.64
C LYS A 27 -8.22 3.43 -11.14
N HIS A 28 -7.96 3.73 -9.88
CA HIS A 28 -8.45 4.93 -9.21
C HIS A 28 -7.30 5.71 -8.61
N ASP A 29 -7.47 7.02 -8.50
CA ASP A 29 -6.51 7.88 -7.83
C ASP A 29 -6.85 8.04 -6.34
N ASN A 30 -5.83 8.03 -5.53
CA ASN A 30 -5.94 8.48 -4.15
C ASN A 30 -5.60 9.98 -4.02
N VAL A 31 -5.81 10.54 -2.83
CA VAL A 31 -5.57 11.96 -2.57
C VAL A 31 -4.12 12.41 -2.84
N PHE A 32 -3.12 11.53 -2.73
CA PHE A 32 -1.72 11.87 -3.05
C PHE A 32 -1.47 11.90 -4.55
N ASP A 33 -2.09 11.01 -5.32
CA ASP A 33 -2.03 11.01 -6.77
C ASP A 33 -2.61 12.33 -7.32
N HIS A 34 -3.80 12.67 -6.83
CA HIS A 34 -4.48 13.91 -7.21
C HIS A 34 -3.68 15.15 -6.79
N TRP A 35 -3.16 15.16 -5.57
CA TRP A 35 -2.34 16.28 -5.09
C TRP A 35 -1.09 16.48 -5.94
N PHE A 36 -0.43 15.40 -6.32
CA PHE A 36 0.72 15.47 -7.24
C PHE A 36 0.33 16.02 -8.60
N ASP A 37 -0.81 15.60 -9.16
CA ASP A 37 -1.26 16.04 -10.49
C ASP A 37 -1.58 17.54 -10.54
N ILE A 38 -2.09 18.11 -9.45
CA ILE A 38 -2.45 19.55 -9.39
C ILE A 38 -1.33 20.45 -8.87
N ASN A 39 -0.40 19.93 -8.08
CA ASN A 39 0.68 20.70 -7.46
C ASN A 39 2.02 19.94 -7.45
N PRO A 40 2.56 19.53 -8.61
CA PRO A 40 3.80 18.73 -8.67
C PRO A 40 5.01 19.46 -8.08
N GLU A 41 5.00 20.80 -8.06
CA GLU A 41 6.06 21.64 -7.49
C GLU A 41 6.17 21.53 -5.96
N LEU A 42 5.16 21.02 -5.28
CA LEU A 42 5.20 20.77 -3.83
C LEU A 42 5.92 19.45 -3.48
N PHE A 43 6.20 18.63 -4.48
CA PHE A 43 6.94 17.38 -4.32
C PHE A 43 8.42 17.61 -4.62
N HIS A 44 9.29 17.01 -3.80
CA HIS A 44 10.74 17.20 -3.94
C HIS A 44 11.23 16.83 -5.36
N ASN A 45 11.81 17.79 -6.07
CA ASN A 45 12.26 17.66 -7.46
C ASN A 45 11.16 17.21 -8.45
N GLY A 46 9.87 17.42 -8.13
CA GLY A 46 8.78 16.93 -8.96
C GLY A 46 8.66 15.40 -9.02
N ILE A 47 9.24 14.71 -8.05
CA ILE A 47 9.15 13.24 -7.95
C ILE A 47 7.94 12.88 -7.09
N GLY A 48 7.00 12.17 -7.68
CA GLY A 48 5.73 11.85 -7.04
C GLY A 48 5.33 10.38 -7.19
N PRO A 49 4.06 10.08 -6.99
CA PRO A 49 3.55 8.71 -6.90
C PRO A 49 3.54 7.92 -8.21
N ASN A 50 3.84 8.55 -9.37
CA ASN A 50 3.75 7.87 -10.67
C ASN A 50 4.60 6.59 -10.74
N ILE A 51 5.82 6.66 -10.23
CA ILE A 51 6.75 5.53 -10.15
C ILE A 51 7.02 5.18 -8.69
N ALA A 52 7.14 6.18 -7.82
CA ALA A 52 7.54 6.03 -6.42
C ALA A 52 8.85 5.23 -6.30
N SER A 53 8.88 4.14 -5.53
CA SER A 53 10.01 3.20 -5.47
C SER A 53 9.87 2.05 -6.46
N ASN A 54 8.88 2.08 -7.33
CA ASN A 54 8.60 1.02 -8.31
C ASN A 54 8.27 -0.35 -7.70
N PHE A 55 7.82 -0.39 -6.45
CA PHE A 55 7.59 -1.63 -5.70
C PHE A 55 6.59 -2.56 -6.39
N TYR A 56 5.59 -2.02 -7.11
CA TYR A 56 4.67 -2.83 -7.89
C TYR A 56 5.38 -3.80 -8.86
N ASN A 57 6.50 -3.39 -9.45
CA ASN A 57 7.25 -4.20 -10.40
C ASN A 57 8.45 -4.93 -9.76
N SER A 58 9.01 -4.40 -8.65
CA SER A 58 10.27 -4.87 -8.06
C SER A 58 10.11 -5.54 -6.69
N TYR A 59 8.88 -5.81 -6.24
CA TYR A 59 8.65 -6.32 -4.87
C TYR A 59 9.41 -7.61 -4.57
N LYS A 60 9.65 -8.47 -5.56
CA LYS A 60 10.38 -9.73 -5.37
C LYS A 60 11.84 -9.48 -5.02
N GLU A 61 12.48 -8.62 -5.80
CA GLU A 61 13.88 -8.22 -5.56
C GLU A 61 14.02 -7.46 -4.24
N ASP A 62 13.09 -6.55 -3.95
CA ASP A 62 13.10 -5.77 -2.72
C ASP A 62 12.93 -6.65 -1.47
N LEU A 63 12.00 -7.62 -1.51
CA LEU A 63 11.78 -8.54 -0.39
C LEU A 63 12.92 -9.55 -0.23
N ALA A 64 13.51 -10.03 -1.32
CA ALA A 64 14.72 -10.86 -1.26
C ALA A 64 15.89 -10.11 -0.60
N MET A 65 16.06 -8.84 -0.92
CA MET A 65 17.08 -7.97 -0.29
C MET A 65 16.83 -7.81 1.21
N LEU A 66 15.57 -7.68 1.68
CA LEU A 66 15.26 -7.62 3.12
C LEU A 66 15.76 -8.88 3.84
N LYS A 67 15.56 -10.05 3.25
CA LYS A 67 16.06 -11.31 3.78
C LYS A 67 17.59 -11.34 3.83
N GLU A 68 18.26 -10.92 2.77
CA GLU A 68 19.72 -10.91 2.69
C GLU A 68 20.37 -10.06 3.78
N ILE A 69 19.77 -8.92 4.14
CA ILE A 69 20.25 -8.05 5.23
C ILE A 69 19.80 -8.50 6.63
N GLY A 70 19.08 -9.64 6.73
CA GLY A 70 18.70 -10.27 7.98
C GLY A 70 17.44 -9.72 8.64
N LEU A 71 16.57 -9.05 7.90
CA LEU A 71 15.26 -8.62 8.38
C LEU A 71 14.28 -9.80 8.32
N ASN A 72 13.39 -9.87 9.32
CA ASN A 72 12.38 -10.91 9.47
C ASN A 72 10.95 -10.37 9.53
N SER A 73 10.77 -9.07 9.33
CA SER A 73 9.43 -8.46 9.27
C SER A 73 9.38 -7.29 8.30
N PHE A 74 8.23 -7.14 7.64
CA PHE A 74 7.97 -6.06 6.70
C PHE A 74 6.58 -5.48 6.90
N ARG A 75 6.45 -4.16 6.92
CA ARG A 75 5.15 -3.49 6.97
C ARG A 75 4.94 -2.66 5.71
N THR A 76 3.79 -2.83 5.09
CA THR A 76 3.29 -1.96 4.01
C THR A 76 1.80 -1.70 4.19
N SER A 77 1.14 -1.13 3.20
CA SER A 77 -0.31 -0.93 3.20
C SER A 77 -0.94 -1.37 1.89
N ILE A 78 -2.20 -1.78 1.96
CA ILE A 78 -3.04 -2.08 0.80
C ILE A 78 -3.68 -0.77 0.36
N GLN A 79 -3.43 -0.32 -0.88
CA GLN A 79 -4.13 0.82 -1.45
C GLN A 79 -5.56 0.41 -1.83
N TRP A 80 -6.54 1.05 -1.22
CA TRP A 80 -7.95 0.87 -1.55
C TRP A 80 -8.20 1.09 -3.06
N THR A 81 -7.55 2.10 -3.63
CA THR A 81 -7.60 2.46 -5.05
C THR A 81 -6.98 1.44 -6.00
N ARG A 82 -6.18 0.51 -5.50
CA ARG A 82 -5.62 -0.60 -6.29
C ARG A 82 -6.43 -1.88 -6.12
N LEU A 83 -6.87 -2.17 -4.88
CA LEU A 83 -7.54 -3.44 -4.58
C LEU A 83 -9.00 -3.46 -5.07
N ILE A 84 -9.69 -2.31 -5.04
CA ILE A 84 -11.12 -2.25 -5.35
C ILE A 84 -11.35 -1.61 -6.73
N LYS A 85 -12.11 -2.32 -7.55
CA LYS A 85 -12.55 -1.88 -8.88
C LYS A 85 -13.83 -1.04 -8.83
N ASP A 86 -14.74 -1.37 -7.92
CA ASP A 86 -16.01 -0.66 -7.71
C ASP A 86 -16.23 -0.46 -6.20
N PHE A 87 -16.15 0.78 -5.74
CA PHE A 87 -16.25 1.11 -4.32
C PHE A 87 -17.64 0.84 -3.73
N GLU A 88 -18.72 1.00 -4.52
CA GLU A 88 -20.08 0.82 -4.03
C GLU A 88 -20.41 -0.65 -3.77
N THR A 89 -19.97 -1.52 -4.64
CA THR A 89 -20.19 -2.97 -4.51
C THR A 89 -19.14 -3.65 -3.65
N GLY A 90 -17.91 -3.10 -3.60
CA GLY A 90 -16.74 -3.74 -3.03
C GLY A 90 -16.10 -4.75 -3.98
N GLU A 91 -16.45 -4.72 -5.29
CA GLU A 91 -15.86 -5.62 -6.29
C GLU A 91 -14.33 -5.41 -6.36
N PRO A 92 -13.54 -6.47 -6.14
CA PRO A 92 -12.08 -6.36 -6.20
C PRO A 92 -11.57 -6.24 -7.65
N ASP A 93 -10.44 -5.57 -7.80
CA ASP A 93 -9.67 -5.56 -9.04
C ASP A 93 -8.75 -6.78 -9.09
N GLU A 94 -8.84 -7.56 -10.17
CA GLU A 94 -8.07 -8.81 -10.32
C GLU A 94 -6.55 -8.59 -10.29
N ASP A 95 -6.07 -7.48 -10.87
CA ASP A 95 -4.65 -7.13 -10.85
C ASP A 95 -4.20 -6.72 -9.45
N GLY A 96 -5.03 -5.98 -8.72
CA GLY A 96 -4.79 -5.61 -7.33
C GLY A 96 -4.70 -6.84 -6.42
N VAL A 97 -5.65 -7.76 -6.54
CA VAL A 97 -5.65 -9.05 -5.81
C VAL A 97 -4.38 -9.86 -6.12
N ARG A 98 -4.06 -10.01 -7.41
CA ARG A 98 -2.85 -10.72 -7.86
C ARG A 98 -1.58 -10.11 -7.27
N PHE A 99 -1.48 -8.78 -7.29
CA PHE A 99 -0.31 -8.07 -6.78
C PHE A 99 -0.13 -8.28 -5.28
N TYR A 100 -1.16 -8.02 -4.47
CA TYR A 100 -1.06 -8.16 -3.00
C TYR A 100 -0.85 -9.61 -2.56
N ASN A 101 -1.50 -10.59 -3.22
CA ASN A 101 -1.21 -12.00 -2.98
C ASN A 101 0.26 -12.31 -3.28
N GLY A 102 0.79 -11.82 -4.41
CA GLY A 102 2.20 -12.00 -4.76
C GLY A 102 3.16 -11.41 -3.73
N VAL A 103 2.86 -10.24 -3.17
CA VAL A 103 3.66 -9.63 -2.10
C VAL A 103 3.61 -10.46 -0.81
N ILE A 104 2.43 -10.97 -0.44
CA ILE A 104 2.26 -11.80 0.76
C ILE A 104 3.00 -13.13 0.58
N ASP A 105 2.80 -13.81 -0.55
CA ASP A 105 3.46 -15.09 -0.85
C ASP A 105 4.99 -14.94 -0.84
N GLU A 106 5.52 -13.90 -1.46
CA GLU A 106 6.96 -13.62 -1.46
C GLU A 106 7.52 -13.36 -0.06
N CYS A 107 6.79 -12.64 0.81
CA CYS A 107 7.18 -12.49 2.21
C CYS A 107 7.24 -13.84 2.92
N LEU A 108 6.21 -14.67 2.78
CA LEU A 108 6.13 -15.97 3.43
C LEU A 108 7.24 -16.92 2.93
N GLU A 109 7.50 -16.97 1.63
CA GLU A 109 8.56 -17.78 1.03
C GLU A 109 9.96 -17.35 1.53
N ASN A 110 10.14 -16.06 1.82
CA ASN A 110 11.38 -15.54 2.40
C ASN A 110 11.45 -15.63 3.91
N GLY A 111 10.41 -16.11 4.60
CA GLY A 111 10.33 -16.19 6.06
C GLY A 111 10.24 -14.82 6.72
N ILE A 112 9.57 -13.87 6.08
CA ILE A 112 9.34 -12.51 6.54
C ILE A 112 7.89 -12.41 7.03
N ASP A 113 7.70 -12.04 8.30
CA ASP A 113 6.38 -11.71 8.84
C ASP A 113 5.89 -10.40 8.21
N ILE A 114 4.69 -10.44 7.62
CA ILE A 114 4.12 -9.27 6.94
C ILE A 114 3.05 -8.60 7.80
N ILE A 115 3.07 -7.27 7.85
CA ILE A 115 2.06 -6.43 8.48
C ILE A 115 1.44 -5.55 7.40
N MET A 116 0.15 -5.77 7.11
CA MET A 116 -0.59 -5.02 6.09
C MET A 116 -1.54 -4.02 6.74
N ASN A 117 -1.25 -2.73 6.58
CA ASN A 117 -2.18 -1.68 6.96
C ASN A 117 -3.31 -1.59 5.93
N LEU A 118 -4.54 -1.48 6.37
CA LEU A 118 -5.68 -1.28 5.46
C LEU A 118 -5.82 0.16 4.97
N HIS A 119 -5.20 1.13 5.63
CA HIS A 119 -5.23 2.53 5.22
C HIS A 119 -3.97 3.27 5.66
N HIS A 120 -3.38 4.04 4.75
CA HIS A 120 -2.20 4.87 5.00
C HIS A 120 -2.34 6.24 4.32
N PHE A 121 -3.36 7.02 4.75
CA PHE A 121 -3.72 8.35 4.23
C PHE A 121 -4.22 8.39 2.77
N ASP A 122 -4.33 7.28 2.10
CA ASP A 122 -4.59 7.12 0.66
C ASP A 122 -6.08 6.97 0.33
N LEU A 123 -6.92 7.86 0.86
CA LEU A 123 -8.35 7.90 0.56
C LEU A 123 -8.56 8.06 -0.96
N PRO A 124 -9.48 7.26 -1.58
CA PRO A 124 -9.87 7.47 -2.97
C PRO A 124 -10.46 8.86 -3.19
N VAL A 125 -9.96 9.59 -4.20
CA VAL A 125 -10.44 10.94 -4.56
C VAL A 125 -11.94 10.93 -4.88
N GLU A 126 -12.38 9.92 -5.61
CA GLU A 126 -13.79 9.74 -5.98
C GLU A 126 -14.72 9.70 -4.76
N LEU A 127 -14.29 9.05 -3.66
CA LEU A 127 -15.07 9.00 -2.43
C LEU A 127 -15.03 10.32 -1.66
N TYR A 128 -13.92 11.04 -1.78
CA TYR A 128 -13.85 12.39 -1.22
C TYR A 128 -14.79 13.34 -1.97
N ASP A 129 -14.71 13.39 -3.28
CA ASP A 129 -15.50 14.29 -4.12
C ASP A 129 -16.99 14.03 -4.03
N LYS A 130 -17.38 12.75 -4.01
CA LYS A 130 -18.81 12.35 -4.02
C LYS A 130 -19.47 12.44 -2.65
N TYR A 131 -18.72 12.15 -1.58
CA TYR A 131 -19.30 11.95 -0.26
C TYR A 131 -18.64 12.76 0.86
N GLY A 132 -17.57 13.50 0.60
CA GLY A 132 -16.81 14.23 1.63
C GLY A 132 -15.82 13.37 2.42
N GLY A 133 -15.43 12.20 1.89
CA GLY A 133 -14.43 11.35 2.52
C GLY A 133 -14.87 10.82 3.88
N TRP A 134 -13.97 10.85 4.86
CA TRP A 134 -14.21 10.30 6.21
C TRP A 134 -15.27 11.01 7.04
N GLU A 135 -15.78 12.16 6.61
CA GLU A 135 -16.93 12.82 7.24
C GLU A 135 -18.25 12.10 6.95
N SER A 136 -18.27 11.22 5.95
CA SER A 136 -19.44 10.45 5.52
C SER A 136 -19.50 9.06 6.18
N LYS A 137 -20.62 8.75 6.83
CA LYS A 137 -20.89 7.38 7.31
C LYS A 137 -20.90 6.36 6.18
N HIS A 138 -21.34 6.76 4.98
CA HIS A 138 -21.36 5.88 3.82
C HIS A 138 -19.92 5.44 3.43
N VAL A 139 -18.97 6.36 3.45
CA VAL A 139 -17.55 6.01 3.17
C VAL A 139 -17.00 5.04 4.23
N VAL A 140 -17.41 5.16 5.49
CA VAL A 140 -17.05 4.18 6.53
C VAL A 140 -17.62 2.80 6.22
N GLU A 141 -18.86 2.72 5.72
CA GLU A 141 -19.48 1.46 5.30
C GLU A 141 -18.75 0.84 4.08
N LEU A 142 -18.35 1.67 3.10
CA LEU A 142 -17.56 1.23 1.96
C LEU A 142 -16.17 0.74 2.39
N PHE A 143 -15.55 1.41 3.36
CA PHE A 143 -14.29 0.95 3.94
C PHE A 143 -14.43 -0.41 4.63
N ALA A 144 -15.54 -0.64 5.33
CA ALA A 144 -15.80 -1.95 5.93
C ALA A 144 -15.95 -3.06 4.86
N LYS A 145 -16.51 -2.75 3.69
CA LYS A 145 -16.54 -3.71 2.56
C LYS A 145 -15.13 -4.00 2.06
N PHE A 146 -14.32 -2.96 1.82
CA PHE A 146 -12.92 -3.12 1.43
C PHE A 146 -12.13 -3.97 2.43
N ALA A 147 -12.33 -3.76 3.73
CA ALA A 147 -11.63 -4.51 4.79
C ALA A 147 -12.05 -5.99 4.85
N ASN A 148 -13.14 -6.39 4.21
CA ASN A 148 -13.63 -7.76 4.14
C ASN A 148 -13.32 -8.45 2.81
N THR A 149 -12.68 -7.76 1.87
CA THR A 149 -12.20 -8.32 0.61
C THR A 149 -10.91 -9.11 0.81
#